data_d0401092c985f199b95902352713d507
#
_entry.id   d0401092c985f199b95902352713d507
#
_cell.length_a   1.000
_cell.length_b   1.000
_cell.length_c   1.000
_cell.angle_alpha   90.00
_cell.angle_beta   90.00
_cell.angle_gamma   90.00
#
_symmetry.space_group_name_H-M   'P 1'
#
loop_
_entity.id
_entity.type
_entity.pdbx_description
1 polymer ?
#
loop_
_entity_poly.entity_id
_entity_poly.type
_entity_poly.pdbx_seq_one_letter_code
_entity_poly.pdbx_strand_id
1 'polypeptide(L)'
;MSTGTEIDEEIANFRAVQEQLQRVRTDLQLVMSQLTENEMVKQELDLLDSSTNIYKMVGPVLIKNSLDDANETVSKRLEFITGEKKRLEGKAKELETRGNAIAMKVQQMQAQLQQATAAAVQEIQKAAAATAN
;
A
#
# COMPACT_ATOMS: atom_id res chain seq x y z
N MET A 1 9.85 30.45 -12.00
CA MET A 1 9.71 28.99 -11.92
C MET A 1 8.59 28.52 -12.85
N SER A 2 8.82 27.52 -13.63
CA SER A 2 7.87 27.01 -14.61
C SER A 2 6.80 26.14 -13.90
N THR A 3 5.53 26.45 -14.10
CA THR A 3 4.41 25.63 -13.62
C THR A 3 4.50 24.19 -14.17
N GLY A 4 5.01 24.04 -15.41
CA GLY A 4 5.25 22.72 -15.99
C GLY A 4 6.25 21.88 -15.21
N THR A 5 7.31 22.50 -14.67
CA THR A 5 8.29 21.82 -13.81
C THR A 5 7.66 21.38 -12.51
N GLU A 6 6.82 22.21 -11.89
CA GLU A 6 6.09 21.86 -10.67
C GLU A 6 5.13 20.69 -10.90
N ILE A 7 4.44 20.67 -12.03
CA ILE A 7 3.56 19.58 -12.42
C ILE A 7 4.36 18.28 -12.57
N ASP A 8 5.51 18.32 -13.22
CA ASP A 8 6.38 17.17 -13.42
C ASP A 8 6.88 16.62 -12.08
N GLU A 9 7.24 17.48 -11.14
CA GLU A 9 7.63 17.08 -9.78
C GLU A 9 6.49 16.38 -9.05
N GLU A 10 5.26 16.90 -9.14
CA GLU A 10 4.10 16.28 -8.50
C GLU A 10 3.74 14.94 -9.16
N ILE A 11 3.89 14.82 -10.47
CA ILE A 11 3.71 13.53 -11.16
C ILE A 11 4.74 12.52 -10.69
N ALA A 12 5.98 12.92 -10.51
CA ALA A 12 7.04 12.06 -9.97
C ALA A 12 6.71 11.62 -8.54
N ASN A 13 6.20 12.52 -7.71
CA ASN A 13 5.75 12.21 -6.35
C ASN A 13 4.59 11.20 -6.36
N PHE A 14 3.65 11.37 -7.26
CA PHE A 14 2.53 10.44 -7.44
C PHE A 14 3.02 9.04 -7.80
N ARG A 15 3.95 8.93 -8.74
CA ARG A 15 4.54 7.64 -9.13
C ARG A 15 5.25 6.97 -7.96
N ALA A 16 6.00 7.74 -7.17
CA ALA A 16 6.68 7.22 -5.99
C ALA A 16 5.69 6.66 -4.97
N VAL A 17 4.57 7.35 -4.74
CA VAL A 17 3.50 6.89 -3.85
C VAL A 17 2.87 5.61 -4.40
N GLN A 18 2.60 5.53 -5.69
CA GLN A 18 2.02 4.35 -6.33
C GLN A 18 2.94 3.12 -6.20
N GLU A 19 4.26 3.32 -6.35
CA GLU A 19 5.23 2.25 -6.16
C GLU A 19 5.25 1.74 -4.72
N GLN A 20 5.24 2.65 -3.76
CA GLN A 20 5.16 2.30 -2.33
C GLN A 20 3.88 1.54 -2.02
N LEU A 21 2.75 2.01 -2.55
CA LEU A 21 1.45 1.37 -2.37
C LEU A 21 1.45 -0.05 -2.94
N GLN A 22 2.05 -0.25 -4.09
CA GLN A 22 2.16 -1.58 -4.70
C GLN A 22 2.98 -2.53 -3.84
N ARG A 23 4.09 -2.07 -3.26
CA ARG A 23 4.91 -2.87 -2.34
C ARG A 23 4.12 -3.25 -1.08
N VAL A 24 3.39 -2.30 -0.52
CA VAL A 24 2.55 -2.54 0.67
C VAL A 24 1.46 -3.56 0.36
N ARG A 25 0.82 -3.47 -0.80
CA ARG A 25 -0.20 -4.44 -1.23
C ARG A 25 0.37 -5.83 -1.42
N THR A 26 1.57 -5.94 -1.96
CA THR A 26 2.27 -7.22 -2.11
C THR A 26 2.58 -7.83 -0.76
N ASP A 27 3.11 -7.02 0.17
CA ASP A 27 3.39 -7.45 1.54
C ASP A 27 2.11 -7.87 2.26
N LEU A 28 1.02 -7.15 2.04
CA LEU A 28 -0.28 -7.45 2.63
C LEU A 28 -0.83 -8.80 2.14
N GLN A 29 -0.68 -9.10 0.84
CA GLN A 29 -1.07 -10.41 0.30
C GLN A 29 -0.30 -11.55 0.96
N LEU A 30 1.01 -11.37 1.16
CA LEU A 30 1.85 -12.36 1.83
C LEU A 30 1.39 -12.58 3.28
N VAL A 31 1.15 -11.49 4.00
CA VAL A 31 0.68 -11.53 5.39
C VAL A 31 -0.69 -12.21 5.48
N MET A 32 -1.60 -11.93 4.55
CA MET A 32 -2.92 -12.57 4.51
C MET A 32 -2.81 -14.07 4.26
N SER A 33 -1.90 -14.53 3.40
CA SER A 33 -1.62 -15.94 3.18
C SER A 33 -1.09 -16.61 4.46
N GLN A 34 -0.16 -15.96 5.14
CA GLN A 34 0.39 -16.44 6.41
C GLN A 34 -0.69 -16.53 7.50
N LEU A 35 -1.60 -15.56 7.52
CA LEU A 35 -2.73 -15.55 8.45
C LEU A 35 -3.62 -16.77 8.21
N THR A 36 -4.01 -17.01 6.97
CA THR A 36 -4.85 -18.14 6.58
C THR A 36 -4.19 -19.47 6.94
N GLU A 37 -2.90 -19.64 6.61
CA GLU A 37 -2.15 -20.87 6.94
C GLU A 37 -2.10 -21.11 8.45
N ASN A 38 -1.83 -20.10 9.25
CA ASN A 38 -1.77 -20.23 10.69
C ASN A 38 -3.14 -20.44 11.32
N GLU A 39 -4.20 -19.86 10.78
CA GLU A 39 -5.59 -20.13 11.20
C GLU A 39 -5.96 -21.59 10.95
N MET A 40 -5.57 -22.15 9.80
CA MET A 40 -5.80 -23.56 9.48
C MET A 40 -5.07 -24.49 10.45
N VAL A 41 -3.81 -24.17 10.77
CA VAL A 41 -3.04 -24.93 11.77
C VAL A 41 -3.71 -24.86 13.14
N LYS A 42 -4.18 -23.68 13.54
CA LYS A 42 -4.89 -23.48 14.79
C LYS A 42 -6.15 -24.33 14.87
N GLN A 43 -6.93 -24.36 13.80
CA GLN A 43 -8.14 -25.20 13.71
C GLN A 43 -7.81 -26.69 13.84
N GLU A 44 -6.74 -27.15 13.19
CA GLU A 44 -6.30 -28.54 13.30
C GLU A 44 -5.85 -28.87 14.71
N LEU A 45 -5.09 -27.99 15.36
CA LEU A 45 -4.65 -28.18 16.75
C LEU A 45 -5.82 -28.23 17.72
N ASP A 46 -6.86 -27.43 17.49
CA ASP A 46 -8.05 -27.40 18.33
C ASP A 46 -8.88 -28.69 18.25
N LEU A 47 -8.73 -29.50 17.19
CA LEU A 47 -9.38 -30.78 17.02
C LEU A 47 -8.63 -31.94 17.69
N LEU A 48 -7.41 -31.71 18.13
CA LEU A 48 -6.57 -32.76 18.74
C LEU A 48 -6.79 -32.85 20.24
N ASP A 49 -6.64 -34.08 20.78
CA ASP A 49 -6.66 -34.29 22.21
C ASP A 49 -5.21 -34.33 22.78
N SER A 50 -5.10 -34.31 24.10
CA SER A 50 -3.82 -34.28 24.79
C SER A 50 -2.98 -35.56 24.59
N SER A 51 -3.57 -36.65 24.09
CA SER A 51 -2.86 -37.91 23.81
C SER A 51 -2.19 -37.93 22.45
N THR A 52 -2.48 -36.95 21.57
CA THR A 52 -1.93 -36.88 20.23
C THR A 52 -0.45 -36.46 20.28
N ASN A 53 0.37 -37.20 19.55
CA ASN A 53 1.79 -36.85 19.41
C ASN A 53 1.96 -35.73 18.35
N ILE A 54 2.57 -34.63 18.78
CA ILE A 54 2.85 -33.47 17.94
C ILE A 54 4.36 -33.31 17.83
N TYR A 55 4.81 -33.01 16.62
CA TYR A 55 6.23 -32.78 16.35
C TYR A 55 6.43 -31.41 15.72
N LYS A 56 7.51 -30.76 16.13
CA LYS A 56 7.94 -29.48 15.58
C LYS A 56 9.16 -29.71 14.69
N MET A 57 9.14 -29.16 13.50
CA MET A 57 10.28 -29.21 12.58
C MET A 57 11.25 -28.07 12.89
N VAL A 58 12.49 -28.42 13.23
CA VAL A 58 13.59 -27.46 13.44
C VAL A 58 14.71 -27.84 12.50
N GLY A 59 14.83 -27.13 11.37
CA GLY A 59 15.68 -27.54 10.27
C GLY A 59 15.25 -28.93 9.77
N PRO A 60 16.20 -29.88 9.60
CA PRO A 60 15.87 -31.25 9.15
C PRO A 60 15.40 -32.18 10.28
N VAL A 61 15.23 -31.68 11.51
CA VAL A 61 14.97 -32.51 12.70
C VAL A 61 13.54 -32.27 13.17
N LEU A 62 12.85 -33.40 13.52
CA LEU A 62 11.55 -33.37 14.19
C LEU A 62 11.75 -33.49 15.69
N ILE A 63 11.22 -32.52 16.44
CA ILE A 63 11.29 -32.51 17.90
C ILE A 63 9.87 -32.65 18.43
N LYS A 64 9.70 -33.54 19.44
CA LYS A 64 8.41 -33.73 20.09
C LYS A 64 7.98 -32.44 20.80
N ASN A 65 6.74 -32.04 20.60
CA ASN A 65 6.16 -30.83 21.17
C ASN A 65 4.85 -31.18 21.88
N SER A 66 4.52 -30.45 22.95
CA SER A 66 3.22 -30.62 23.61
C SER A 66 2.15 -29.86 22.82
N LEU A 67 0.89 -30.33 22.97
CA LEU A 67 -0.26 -29.65 22.36
C LEU A 67 -0.40 -28.22 22.91
N ASP A 68 -0.22 -28.04 24.21
CA ASP A 68 -0.31 -26.71 24.84
C ASP A 68 0.75 -25.75 24.30
N ASP A 69 1.98 -26.21 24.16
CA ASP A 69 3.09 -25.39 23.60
C ASP A 69 2.84 -25.06 22.13
N ALA A 70 2.36 -26.03 21.36
CA ALA A 70 2.01 -25.81 19.95
C ALA A 70 0.90 -24.77 19.80
N ASN A 71 -0.15 -24.87 20.60
CA ASN A 71 -1.26 -23.91 20.62
C ASN A 71 -0.77 -22.50 21.00
N GLU A 72 0.05 -22.40 22.03
CA GLU A 72 0.62 -21.12 22.47
C GLU A 72 1.45 -20.49 21.36
N THR A 73 2.32 -21.26 20.72
CA THR A 73 3.16 -20.79 19.63
C THR A 73 2.32 -20.27 18.45
N VAL A 74 1.33 -21.02 18.01
CA VAL A 74 0.45 -20.64 16.90
C VAL A 74 -0.38 -19.41 17.27
N SER A 75 -0.90 -19.36 18.50
CA SER A 75 -1.68 -18.20 18.97
C SER A 75 -0.86 -16.93 18.97
N LYS A 76 0.40 -16.98 19.39
CA LYS A 76 1.32 -15.84 19.35
C LYS A 76 1.63 -15.41 17.91
N ARG A 77 1.83 -16.37 17.02
CA ARG A 77 2.03 -16.07 15.60
C ARG A 77 0.81 -15.38 14.99
N LEU A 78 -0.38 -15.86 15.28
CA LEU A 78 -1.63 -15.25 14.80
C LEU A 78 -1.79 -13.82 15.30
N GLU A 79 -1.49 -13.59 16.55
CA GLU A 79 -1.53 -12.24 17.14
C GLU A 79 -0.56 -11.29 16.44
N PHE A 80 0.68 -11.74 16.23
CA PHE A 80 1.69 -10.96 15.51
C PHE A 80 1.27 -10.67 14.07
N ILE A 81 0.81 -11.70 13.34
CA ILE A 81 0.39 -11.57 11.93
C ILE A 81 -0.81 -10.63 11.81
N THR A 82 -1.78 -10.74 12.73
CA THR A 82 -2.95 -9.84 12.76
C THR A 82 -2.52 -8.39 12.97
N GLY A 83 -1.56 -8.16 13.85
CA GLY A 83 -0.98 -6.82 14.06
C GLY A 83 -0.28 -6.27 12.82
N GLU A 84 0.49 -7.11 12.13
CA GLU A 84 1.15 -6.75 10.88
C GLU A 84 0.15 -6.43 9.77
N LYS A 85 -0.91 -7.22 9.65
CA LYS A 85 -2.01 -6.97 8.70
C LYS A 85 -2.63 -5.59 8.94
N LYS A 86 -2.93 -5.28 10.18
CA LYS A 86 -3.52 -3.99 10.58
C LYS A 86 -2.60 -2.82 10.23
N ARG A 87 -1.31 -2.97 10.53
CA ARG A 87 -0.29 -1.97 10.21
C ARG A 87 -0.21 -1.70 8.71
N LEU A 88 -0.17 -2.77 7.91
CA LEU A 88 -0.09 -2.66 6.46
C LEU A 88 -1.37 -2.09 5.83
N GLU A 89 -2.54 -2.47 6.34
CA GLU A 89 -3.82 -1.90 5.90
C GLU A 89 -3.88 -0.39 6.17
N GLY A 90 -3.43 0.04 7.34
CA GLY A 90 -3.35 1.46 7.68
C GLY A 90 -2.39 2.22 6.77
N LYS A 91 -1.23 1.63 6.48
CA LYS A 91 -0.24 2.22 5.58
C LYS A 91 -0.75 2.32 4.15
N ALA A 92 -1.45 1.29 3.66
CA ALA A 92 -2.07 1.31 2.34
C ALA A 92 -3.10 2.43 2.24
N LYS A 93 -3.94 2.58 3.24
CA LYS A 93 -4.96 3.64 3.29
C LYS A 93 -4.34 5.03 3.29
N GLU A 94 -3.28 5.23 4.06
CA GLU A 94 -2.53 6.49 4.10
C GLU A 94 -1.93 6.82 2.74
N LEU A 95 -1.33 5.84 2.06
CA LEU A 95 -0.75 6.02 0.74
C LEU A 95 -1.81 6.29 -0.33
N GLU A 96 -2.97 5.63 -0.26
CA GLU A 96 -4.11 5.90 -1.15
C GLU A 96 -4.59 7.34 -0.99
N THR A 97 -4.76 7.80 0.24
CA THR A 97 -5.18 9.17 0.54
C THR A 97 -4.17 10.18 0.01
N ARG A 98 -2.89 9.93 0.23
CA ARG A 98 -1.81 10.79 -0.27
C ARG A 98 -1.77 10.82 -1.79
N GLY A 99 -1.90 9.66 -2.43
CA GLY A 99 -1.95 9.56 -3.88
C GLY A 99 -3.11 10.32 -4.49
N ASN A 100 -4.30 10.20 -3.89
CA ASN A 100 -5.48 10.93 -4.34
C ASN A 100 -5.30 12.45 -4.19
N ALA A 101 -4.71 12.90 -3.09
CA ALA A 101 -4.42 14.32 -2.87
C ALA A 101 -3.46 14.87 -3.92
N ILE A 102 -2.41 14.12 -4.26
CA ILE A 102 -1.45 14.51 -5.30
C ILE A 102 -2.13 14.56 -6.67
N ALA A 103 -2.96 13.56 -6.99
CA ALA A 103 -3.69 13.52 -8.26
C ALA A 103 -4.61 14.72 -8.42
N MET A 104 -5.32 15.11 -7.37
CA MET A 104 -6.17 16.31 -7.38
C MET A 104 -5.34 17.58 -7.57
N LYS A 105 -4.21 17.68 -6.90
CA LYS A 105 -3.30 18.82 -7.03
C LYS A 105 -2.78 18.95 -8.47
N VAL A 106 -2.39 17.83 -9.08
CA VAL A 106 -1.95 17.82 -10.49
C VAL A 106 -3.07 18.29 -11.42
N GLN A 107 -4.30 17.82 -11.23
CA GLN A 107 -5.43 18.28 -12.02
C GLN A 107 -5.65 19.79 -11.91
N GLN A 108 -5.58 20.34 -10.71
CA GLN A 108 -5.72 21.78 -10.49
C GLN A 108 -4.61 22.56 -11.15
N MET A 109 -3.37 22.10 -11.04
CA MET A 109 -2.21 22.75 -11.66
C MET A 109 -2.30 22.73 -13.19
N GLN A 110 -2.74 21.61 -13.77
CA GLN A 110 -2.96 21.48 -15.21
C GLN A 110 -4.05 22.43 -15.70
N ALA A 111 -5.16 22.51 -14.96
CA ALA A 111 -6.26 23.44 -15.28
C ALA A 111 -5.81 24.90 -15.23
N GLN A 112 -5.03 25.27 -14.21
CA GLN A 112 -4.47 26.62 -14.09
C GLN A 112 -3.51 26.94 -15.26
N LEU A 113 -2.69 25.98 -15.65
CA LEU A 113 -1.77 26.13 -16.76
C LEU A 113 -2.53 26.34 -18.08
N GLN A 114 -3.59 25.56 -18.31
CA GLN A 114 -4.44 25.72 -19.51
C GLN A 114 -5.10 27.09 -19.55
N GLN A 115 -5.62 27.57 -18.40
CA GLN A 115 -6.22 28.90 -18.31
C GLN A 115 -5.20 30.00 -18.59
N ALA A 116 -4.01 29.89 -18.03
CA ALA A 116 -2.93 30.85 -18.26
C ALA A 116 -2.49 30.87 -19.73
N THR A 117 -2.40 29.70 -20.36
CA THR A 117 -2.08 29.56 -21.78
C THR A 117 -3.15 30.18 -22.65
N ALA A 118 -4.43 29.90 -22.36
CA ALA A 118 -5.57 30.48 -23.09
C ALA A 118 -5.61 32.01 -22.98
N ALA A 119 -5.37 32.53 -21.77
CA ALA A 119 -5.29 34.00 -21.57
C ALA A 119 -4.16 34.63 -22.34
N ALA A 120 -2.97 34.00 -22.34
CA ALA A 120 -1.82 34.47 -23.10
C ALA A 120 -2.08 34.48 -24.62
N VAL A 121 -2.73 33.44 -25.11
CA VAL A 121 -3.13 33.35 -26.53
C VAL A 121 -4.11 34.49 -26.91
N GLN A 122 -5.09 34.78 -26.07
CA GLN A 122 -6.03 35.88 -26.27
C GLN A 122 -5.33 37.22 -26.30
N GLU A 123 -4.41 37.47 -25.42
CA GLU A 123 -3.62 38.70 -25.40
C GLU A 123 -2.77 38.87 -26.68
N ILE A 124 -2.16 37.82 -27.17
CA ILE A 124 -1.41 37.81 -28.43
C ILE A 124 -2.35 38.14 -29.62
N GLN A 125 -3.53 37.52 -29.65
CA GLN A 125 -4.54 37.76 -30.70
C GLN A 125 -5.02 39.22 -30.69
N LYS A 126 -5.26 39.78 -29.50
CA LYS A 126 -5.68 41.19 -29.36
C LYS A 126 -4.58 42.12 -29.83
N ALA A 127 -3.34 41.84 -29.47
CA ALA A 127 -2.19 42.64 -29.91
C ALA A 127 -2.02 42.57 -31.44
N ALA A 128 -2.16 41.40 -32.03
CA ALA A 128 -2.10 41.21 -33.48
C ALA A 128 -3.24 41.95 -34.20
N ALA A 129 -4.45 41.91 -33.67
CA ALA A 129 -5.58 42.65 -34.22
C ALA A 129 -5.38 44.16 -34.13
N ALA A 130 -4.82 44.66 -33.04
CA ALA A 130 -4.53 46.09 -32.86
C ALA A 130 -3.43 46.60 -33.82
N THR A 131 -2.46 45.76 -34.17
CA THR A 131 -1.40 46.15 -35.13
C THR A 131 -1.78 45.98 -36.58
N ALA A 132 -2.87 45.23 -36.87
CA ALA A 132 -3.35 45.05 -38.25
C ALA A 132 -4.13 46.27 -38.78
N ASN A 133 -4.50 47.21 -37.92
CA ASN A 133 -5.15 48.45 -38.28
C ASN A 133 -4.14 49.61 -38.30
#